data_b28938990f2871c75ab0eca28ce0640e
#
_entry.id   b28938990f2871c75ab0eca28ce0640e
#
_cell.length_a   1.000
_cell.length_b   1.000
_cell.length_c   1.000
_cell.angle_alpha   90.00
_cell.angle_beta   90.00
_cell.angle_gamma   90.00
#
_symmetry.space_group_name_H-M   'P 1'
#
loop_
_entity.id
_entity.type
_entity.pdbx_description
1 polymer ?
#
loop_
_entity_poly.entity_id
_entity_poly.type
_entity_poly.pdbx_seq_one_letter_code
_entity_poly.pdbx_strand_id
1 'polypeptide(L)'
;MSRRSHTTGAVRPSGVGCRGARPVFLLPGNPVSCLCAYDLFAARAVRRLGGRSPELPYRTARLPLGGKVSSAVGRVDYVRVRIREGRAEPLAVSGASLLSTTTAADGFVLVPRDSEGYPAGDVVTVYLYDDQQKVDCG
;
A
#
# COMPACT_ATOMS: atom_id res chain seq x y z
N MET A 1 -1.30 26.20 14.50
CA MET A 1 -2.00 24.94 14.20
C MET A 1 -1.33 24.31 12.97
N SER A 2 -0.39 23.42 13.20
CA SER A 2 0.31 22.73 12.10
C SER A 2 -0.59 21.60 11.57
N ARG A 3 -1.15 21.79 10.40
CA ARG A 3 -1.80 20.72 9.64
C ARG A 3 -0.71 19.76 9.18
N ARG A 4 -0.51 18.68 9.89
CA ARG A 4 0.29 17.56 9.38
C ARG A 4 -0.50 16.92 8.24
N SER A 5 -0.15 17.28 7.01
CA SER A 5 -0.62 16.60 5.83
C SER A 5 -0.02 15.19 5.83
N HIS A 6 -0.85 14.19 6.07
CA HIS A 6 -0.46 12.80 5.86
C HIS A 6 -0.25 12.62 4.36
N THR A 7 0.99 12.56 3.93
CA THR A 7 1.32 12.32 2.52
C THR A 7 1.07 10.86 2.23
N THR A 8 -0.10 10.60 1.70
CA THR A 8 -0.48 9.31 1.15
C THR A 8 0.37 9.05 -0.09
N GLY A 9 1.01 7.90 -0.17
CA GLY A 9 1.80 7.52 -1.33
C GLY A 9 0.90 7.35 -2.56
N ALA A 10 0.86 8.36 -3.43
CA ALA A 10 0.17 8.25 -4.71
C ALA A 10 0.87 7.18 -5.55
N VAL A 11 0.14 6.14 -5.93
CA VAL A 11 0.67 5.12 -6.81
C VAL A 11 0.58 5.61 -8.23
N ARG A 12 1.69 6.07 -8.76
CA ARG A 12 1.85 6.35 -10.18
C ARG A 12 2.86 5.34 -10.73
N PRO A 13 2.46 4.40 -11.62
CA PRO A 13 3.46 3.66 -12.37
C PRO A 13 4.24 4.68 -13.21
N SER A 14 5.55 4.59 -13.20
CA SER A 14 6.39 5.45 -14.02
C SER A 14 6.14 5.22 -15.51
N GLY A 15 5.70 4.02 -15.87
CA GLY A 15 5.27 3.66 -17.20
C GLY A 15 4.90 2.19 -17.33
N VAL A 16 4.00 1.91 -18.28
CA VAL A 16 3.65 0.56 -18.72
C VAL A 16 3.73 0.55 -20.25
N GLY A 17 4.43 -0.42 -20.80
CA GLY A 17 4.58 -0.57 -22.23
C GLY A 17 4.74 -2.03 -22.64
N CYS A 18 4.97 -2.25 -23.93
CA CYS A 18 5.24 -3.57 -24.47
C CYS A 18 6.49 -3.53 -25.36
N ARG A 19 7.30 -4.56 -25.28
CA ARG A 19 8.36 -4.84 -26.23
C ARG A 19 8.03 -6.16 -26.95
N GLY A 20 7.45 -6.04 -28.13
CA GLY A 20 6.80 -7.18 -28.78
C GLY A 20 5.62 -7.68 -27.95
N ALA A 21 5.54 -8.96 -27.67
CA ALA A 21 4.51 -9.58 -26.83
C ALA A 21 4.85 -9.53 -25.30
N ARG A 22 5.93 -8.88 -24.89
CA ARG A 22 6.38 -8.84 -23.51
C ARG A 22 5.97 -7.54 -22.83
N PRO A 23 5.21 -7.59 -21.73
CA PRO A 23 4.91 -6.38 -20.96
C PRO A 23 6.17 -5.85 -20.27
N VAL A 24 6.29 -4.54 -20.23
CA VAL A 24 7.39 -3.82 -19.55
C VAL A 24 6.80 -2.83 -18.57
N PHE A 25 7.26 -2.86 -17.33
CA PHE A 25 6.86 -1.96 -16.27
C PHE A 25 8.06 -1.13 -15.83
N LEU A 26 7.91 0.19 -15.85
CA LEU A 26 8.87 1.10 -15.27
C LEU A 26 8.41 1.44 -13.85
N LEU A 27 9.16 0.99 -12.85
CA LEU A 27 8.83 1.21 -11.45
C LEU A 27 9.53 2.48 -10.93
N PRO A 28 8.90 3.21 -9.99
CA PRO A 28 9.51 4.39 -9.38
C PRO A 28 10.77 4.04 -8.60
N GLY A 29 11.75 4.97 -8.55
CA GLY A 29 12.96 4.81 -7.77
C GLY A 29 12.78 4.95 -6.25
N ASN A 30 11.69 5.58 -5.80
CA ASN A 30 11.37 5.66 -4.37
C ASN A 30 10.91 4.27 -3.87
N PRO A 31 11.52 3.72 -2.78
CA PRO A 31 11.24 2.35 -2.34
C PRO A 31 9.75 2.07 -2.05
N VAL A 32 9.06 2.98 -1.40
CA VAL A 32 7.64 2.83 -1.07
C VAL A 32 6.77 2.87 -2.32
N SER A 33 7.02 3.84 -3.20
CA SER A 33 6.29 3.96 -4.46
C SER A 33 6.58 2.77 -5.39
N CYS A 34 7.80 2.24 -5.34
CA CYS A 34 8.19 1.04 -6.07
C CYS A 34 7.39 -0.19 -5.61
N LEU A 35 7.31 -0.43 -4.31
CA LEU A 35 6.53 -1.53 -3.75
C LEU A 35 5.04 -1.41 -4.09
N CYS A 36 4.48 -0.22 -3.97
CA CYS A 36 3.08 0.03 -4.33
C CYS A 36 2.82 -0.23 -5.81
N ALA A 37 3.68 0.28 -6.69
CA ALA A 37 3.54 0.09 -8.13
C ALA A 37 3.75 -1.38 -8.52
N TYR A 38 4.68 -2.07 -7.88
CA TYR A 38 4.88 -3.50 -8.05
C TYR A 38 3.61 -4.28 -7.68
N ASP A 39 3.09 -4.11 -6.47
CA ASP A 39 1.91 -4.84 -5.99
C ASP A 39 0.68 -4.61 -6.87
N LEU A 40 0.40 -3.35 -7.21
CA LEU A 40 -0.82 -3.01 -7.92
C LEU A 40 -0.78 -3.32 -9.42
N PHE A 41 0.40 -3.36 -10.03
CA PHE A 41 0.54 -3.52 -11.48
C PHE A 41 1.42 -4.71 -11.88
N ALA A 42 2.72 -4.68 -11.57
CA ALA A 42 3.68 -5.65 -12.06
C ALA A 42 3.43 -7.06 -11.51
N ALA A 43 3.21 -7.20 -10.21
CA ALA A 43 2.94 -8.48 -9.56
C ALA A 43 1.68 -9.15 -10.10
N ARG A 44 0.64 -8.36 -10.39
CA ARG A 44 -0.61 -8.88 -10.97
C ARG A 44 -0.38 -9.44 -12.38
N ALA A 45 0.42 -8.75 -13.19
CA ALA A 45 0.78 -9.23 -14.53
C ALA A 45 1.64 -10.50 -14.45
N VAL A 46 2.64 -10.54 -13.57
CA VAL A 46 3.49 -11.73 -13.35
C VAL A 46 2.65 -12.93 -12.91
N ARG A 47 1.74 -12.75 -11.97
CA ARG A 47 0.83 -13.81 -11.51
C ARG A 47 -0.04 -14.33 -12.66
N ARG A 48 -0.62 -13.42 -13.44
CA ARG A 48 -1.45 -13.80 -14.59
C ARG A 48 -0.66 -14.56 -15.66
N LEU A 49 0.54 -14.13 -15.97
CA LEU A 49 1.43 -14.84 -16.90
C LEU A 49 1.83 -16.22 -16.38
N GLY A 50 1.94 -16.39 -15.07
CA GLY A 50 2.18 -17.65 -14.41
C GLY A 50 0.92 -18.52 -14.19
N GLY A 51 -0.23 -18.16 -14.78
CA GLY A 51 -1.48 -18.92 -14.67
C GLY A 51 -2.16 -18.82 -13.30
N ARG A 52 -1.80 -17.81 -12.49
CA ARG A 52 -2.39 -17.56 -11.17
C ARG A 52 -3.42 -16.42 -11.20
N SER A 53 -4.27 -16.36 -10.17
CA SER A 53 -5.18 -15.23 -10.00
C SER A 53 -4.41 -13.91 -9.95
N PRO A 54 -4.86 -12.87 -10.68
CA PRO A 54 -4.25 -11.54 -10.63
C PRO A 54 -4.61 -10.75 -9.35
N GLU A 55 -5.38 -11.33 -8.44
CA GLU A 55 -5.71 -10.71 -7.16
C GLU A 55 -4.48 -10.55 -6.27
N LEU A 56 -4.55 -9.58 -5.37
CA LEU A 56 -3.49 -9.36 -4.39
C LEU A 56 -3.38 -10.59 -3.47
N PRO A 57 -2.18 -11.17 -3.32
CA PRO A 57 -1.98 -12.41 -2.56
C PRO A 57 -1.93 -12.22 -1.05
N TYR A 58 -2.51 -11.14 -0.55
CA TYR A 58 -2.49 -10.80 0.86
C TYR A 58 -3.76 -11.28 1.57
N ARG A 59 -3.59 -11.75 2.79
CA ARG A 59 -4.72 -11.98 3.69
C ARG A 59 -5.35 -10.65 4.04
N THR A 60 -6.64 -10.63 4.27
CA THR A 60 -7.37 -9.41 4.61
C THR A 60 -8.00 -9.48 5.98
N ALA A 61 -8.06 -8.35 6.68
CA ALA A 61 -8.79 -8.18 7.91
C ALA A 61 -9.65 -6.91 7.83
N ARG A 62 -10.81 -6.94 8.48
CA ARG A 62 -11.68 -5.76 8.62
C ARG A 62 -11.40 -5.11 9.97
N LEU A 63 -10.82 -3.91 9.96
CA LEU A 63 -10.40 -3.21 11.17
C LEU A 63 -10.86 -1.74 11.12
N PRO A 64 -11.23 -1.15 12.28
CA PRO A 64 -11.48 0.27 12.36
C PRO A 64 -10.18 1.07 12.23
N LEU A 65 -10.23 2.20 11.55
CA LEU A 65 -9.10 3.12 11.46
C LEU A 65 -8.87 3.83 12.79
N GLY A 66 -7.60 3.88 13.22
CA GLY A 66 -7.17 4.66 14.38
C GLY A 66 -7.00 6.15 14.10
N GLY A 67 -6.93 6.53 12.82
CA GLY A 67 -6.75 7.92 12.39
C GLY A 67 -7.37 8.17 11.01
N LYS A 68 -7.62 9.43 10.69
CA LYS A 68 -8.16 9.84 9.39
C LYS A 68 -7.16 9.56 8.27
N VAL A 69 -7.63 8.98 7.18
CA VAL A 69 -6.92 8.83 5.92
C VAL A 69 -7.53 9.80 4.90
N SER A 70 -6.74 10.71 4.37
CA SER A 70 -7.17 11.63 3.31
C SER A 70 -6.53 11.23 1.99
N SER A 71 -7.32 11.26 0.93
CA SER A 71 -6.90 10.97 -0.44
C SER A 71 -7.43 12.04 -1.39
N ALA A 72 -6.87 12.12 -2.58
CA ALA A 72 -7.41 12.96 -3.65
C ALA A 72 -8.20 12.09 -4.63
N VAL A 73 -9.39 12.55 -4.98
CA VAL A 73 -10.19 11.91 -6.03
C VAL A 73 -9.40 11.82 -7.34
N GLY A 74 -9.55 10.71 -8.03
CA GLY A 74 -8.90 10.47 -9.32
C GLY A 74 -7.66 9.58 -9.26
N ARG A 75 -7.20 9.21 -8.07
CA ARG A 75 -6.06 8.30 -7.90
C ARG A 75 -6.37 7.19 -6.89
N VAL A 76 -5.67 6.09 -7.01
CA VAL A 76 -5.65 5.05 -5.97
C VAL A 76 -4.51 5.37 -5.02
N ASP A 77 -4.82 5.46 -3.74
CA ASP A 77 -3.81 5.65 -2.70
C ASP A 77 -3.56 4.38 -1.91
N TYR A 78 -2.29 4.13 -1.63
CA TYR A 78 -1.78 2.99 -0.88
C TYR A 78 -1.28 3.51 0.47
N VAL A 79 -2.03 3.21 1.53
CA VAL A 79 -1.76 3.73 2.88
C VAL A 79 -1.27 2.61 3.76
N ARG A 80 -0.02 2.67 4.18
CA ARG A 80 0.53 1.70 5.13
C ARG A 80 -0.02 1.94 6.51
N VAL A 81 -0.32 0.85 7.20
CA VAL A 81 -0.89 0.87 8.54
C VAL A 81 -0.13 -0.04 9.48
N ARG A 82 -0.13 0.34 10.75
CA ARG A 82 0.26 -0.52 11.86
C ARG A 82 -0.98 -0.94 12.61
N ILE A 83 -1.02 -2.19 13.05
CA ILE A 83 -2.14 -2.70 13.84
C ILE A 83 -1.79 -2.57 15.31
N ARG A 84 -2.59 -1.80 16.05
CA ARG A 84 -2.49 -1.66 17.49
C ARG A 84 -3.88 -1.72 18.12
N GLU A 85 -4.00 -2.50 19.18
CA GLU A 85 -5.26 -2.62 19.94
C GLU A 85 -6.48 -2.90 19.05
N GLY A 86 -6.33 -3.72 18.01
CA GLY A 86 -7.40 -4.04 17.08
C GLY A 86 -7.78 -2.92 16.11
N ARG A 87 -6.96 -1.88 15.96
CA ARG A 87 -7.15 -0.76 15.04
C ARG A 87 -6.02 -0.66 14.02
N ALA A 88 -6.36 -0.17 12.84
CA ALA A 88 -5.39 0.13 11.80
C ALA A 88 -4.97 1.60 11.90
N GLU A 89 -3.76 1.85 12.39
CA GLU A 89 -3.19 3.19 12.52
C GLU A 89 -2.42 3.57 11.26
N PRO A 90 -2.83 4.61 10.53
CA PRO A 90 -2.11 5.06 9.35
C PRO A 90 -0.71 5.55 9.71
N LEU A 91 0.30 5.08 8.99
CA LEU A 91 1.68 5.53 9.15
C LEU A 91 1.91 6.77 8.29
N ALA A 92 2.35 7.85 8.94
CA ALA A 92 2.73 9.06 8.23
C ALA A 92 4.00 8.81 7.41
N VAL A 93 3.95 9.17 6.12
CA VAL A 93 5.13 9.16 5.26
C VAL A 93 5.76 10.54 5.34
N SER A 94 6.71 10.74 6.23
CA SER A 94 7.46 11.99 6.29
C SER A 94 8.97 11.72 6.41
N GLY A 95 9.73 12.26 5.45
CA GLY A 95 11.17 12.43 5.54
C GLY A 95 12.00 11.14 5.48
N ALA A 96 13.20 11.22 6.07
CA ALA A 96 14.25 10.19 6.06
C ALA A 96 13.90 8.84 6.73
N SER A 97 12.71 8.72 7.30
CA SER A 97 12.22 7.50 7.96
C SER A 97 11.49 6.52 7.03
N LEU A 98 11.57 6.71 5.71
CA LEU A 98 10.91 5.85 4.72
C LEU A 98 11.27 4.37 4.86
N LEU A 99 12.52 4.07 5.19
CA LEU A 99 12.96 2.68 5.39
C LEU A 99 12.46 2.11 6.72
N SER A 100 12.48 2.88 7.80
CA SER A 100 11.99 2.44 9.10
C SER A 100 10.47 2.23 9.11
N THR A 101 9.71 3.00 8.33
CA THR A 101 8.26 2.77 8.17
C THR A 101 7.94 1.56 7.31
N THR A 102 8.84 1.13 6.44
CA THR A 102 8.65 -0.11 5.64
C THR A 102 8.69 -1.35 6.53
N THR A 103 9.57 -1.35 7.53
CA THR A 103 9.68 -2.45 8.51
C THR A 103 8.66 -2.38 9.64
N ALA A 104 8.03 -1.23 9.84
CA ALA A 104 7.09 -0.99 10.93
C ALA A 104 5.61 -1.18 10.54
N ALA A 105 5.31 -1.38 9.26
CA ALA A 105 3.94 -1.59 8.78
C ALA A 105 3.55 -3.06 8.89
N ASP A 106 2.35 -3.31 9.43
CA ASP A 106 1.76 -4.64 9.49
C ASP A 106 0.92 -4.94 8.25
N GLY A 107 0.55 -3.92 7.49
CA GLY A 107 -0.24 -4.05 6.28
C GLY A 107 -0.51 -2.70 5.60
N PHE A 108 -1.47 -2.71 4.71
CA PHE A 108 -1.88 -1.50 3.99
C PHE A 108 -3.38 -1.47 3.70
N VAL A 109 -3.89 -0.28 3.48
CA VAL A 109 -5.26 0.00 3.04
C VAL A 109 -5.20 0.64 1.66
N LEU A 110 -6.08 0.23 0.76
CA LEU A 110 -6.26 0.87 -0.53
C LEU A 110 -7.42 1.85 -0.45
N VAL A 111 -7.17 3.08 -0.86
CA VAL A 111 -8.22 4.08 -1.07
C VAL A 111 -8.54 4.12 -2.56
N PRO A 112 -9.79 3.79 -2.97
CA PRO A 112 -10.14 3.78 -4.37
C PRO A 112 -10.16 5.20 -4.96
N ARG A 113 -10.07 5.28 -6.28
CA ARG A 113 -9.93 6.54 -7.03
C ARG A 113 -11.13 7.48 -6.93
N ASP A 114 -12.26 6.98 -6.54
CA ASP A 114 -13.54 7.70 -6.38
C ASP A 114 -13.82 8.11 -4.92
N SER A 115 -12.85 7.90 -4.02
CA SER A 115 -12.95 8.23 -2.60
C SER A 115 -11.98 9.34 -2.20
N GLU A 116 -12.42 10.20 -1.30
CA GLU A 116 -11.59 11.23 -0.65
C GLU A 116 -10.84 10.70 0.58
N GLY A 117 -10.92 9.41 0.84
CA GLY A 117 -10.34 8.75 2.01
C GLY A 117 -11.39 8.22 2.96
N TYR A 118 -10.97 8.02 4.21
CA TYR A 118 -11.81 7.45 5.26
C TYR A 118 -11.65 8.24 6.55
N PRO A 119 -12.75 8.56 7.27
CA PRO A 119 -12.66 9.15 8.59
C PRO A 119 -12.09 8.16 9.63
N ALA A 120 -11.57 8.68 10.73
CA ALA A 120 -11.18 7.86 11.86
C ALA A 120 -12.39 7.07 12.40
N GLY A 121 -12.16 5.80 12.72
CA GLY A 121 -13.19 4.88 13.19
C GLY A 121 -13.93 4.08 12.12
N ASP A 122 -13.81 4.46 10.84
CA ASP A 122 -14.36 3.67 9.74
C ASP A 122 -13.71 2.29 9.66
N VAL A 123 -14.53 1.27 9.41
CA VAL A 123 -14.05 -0.10 9.21
C VAL A 123 -13.60 -0.28 7.77
N VAL A 124 -12.31 -0.52 7.59
CA VAL A 124 -11.68 -0.68 6.28
C VAL A 124 -11.12 -2.09 6.10
N THR A 125 -10.88 -2.46 4.85
CA THR A 125 -10.15 -3.68 4.52
C THR A 125 -8.66 -3.41 4.59
N VAL A 126 -7.96 -4.09 5.50
CA VAL A 126 -6.52 -4.07 5.64
C VAL A 126 -5.94 -5.30 4.95
N TYR A 127 -5.01 -5.11 4.04
CA TYR A 127 -4.20 -6.16 3.43
C TYR A 127 -2.98 -6.39 4.31
N LEU A 128 -2.83 -7.58 4.85
CA LEU A 128 -1.79 -7.92 5.82
C LEU A 128 -0.53 -8.37 5.08
N TYR A 129 0.62 -7.80 5.43
CA TYR A 129 1.90 -8.39 5.06
C TYR A 129 2.04 -9.71 5.80
N ASP A 130 2.45 -10.76 5.09
CA ASP A 130 2.62 -12.07 5.71
C ASP A 130 3.64 -12.00 6.84
N ASP A 131 3.25 -12.58 7.97
CA ASP A 131 4.02 -12.69 9.22
C ASP A 131 5.21 -13.70 9.09
N GLN A 132 5.67 -13.97 7.88
CA GLN A 132 6.71 -14.96 7.59
C GLN A 132 8.13 -14.46 7.88
N GLN A 133 8.31 -13.33 8.58
CA GLN A 133 9.65 -12.90 8.99
C GLN A 133 9.70 -12.29 10.41
N LYS A 134 8.96 -12.84 11.34
CA LYS A 134 9.53 -12.95 12.68
C LYS A 134 10.39 -14.21 12.68
N VAL A 135 11.54 -14.13 12.02
CA VAL A 135 12.64 -15.02 12.33
C VAL A 135 12.98 -14.73 13.79
N ASP A 136 12.61 -15.64 14.67
CA ASP A 136 13.16 -15.73 16.00
C ASP A 136 14.69 -15.73 15.87
N CYS A 137 15.29 -14.55 16.00
CA CYS A 137 16.67 -14.46 16.44
C CYS A 137 16.67 -14.67 17.95
N GLY A 138 16.52 -15.96 18.31
CA GLY A 138 16.83 -16.38 19.65
C GLY A 138 18.29 -16.20 19.96
#